data_84cd07d09a2ce530b434c8457411935e
#
_entry.id   84cd07d09a2ce530b434c8457411935e
#
_cell.length_a   1.000
_cell.length_b   1.000
_cell.length_c   1.000
_cell.angle_alpha   90.00
_cell.angle_beta   90.00
_cell.angle_gamma   90.00
#
_symmetry.space_group_name_H-M   'P 1'
#
loop_
_entity.id
_entity.type
_entity.pdbx_description
1 polymer ?
#
loop_
_entity_poly.entity_id
_entity_poly.type
_entity_poly.pdbx_seq_one_letter_code
_entity_poly.pdbx_strand_id
1 'polypeptide(L)'
;MWQLIKTLSIKNLKKKKLRSVLLMLSIAFLSSSLFLGLVTVKSLQNGLNNYQARLGADVIVVPYEATSKSTIDDILLQGISGNYYIDKAHYNKVNEINGIEKISGQFYLTSAKASCCSTRVQIIGFDPESDFSIQPWIETSYKKEISDMDIVVGSNINIPENRRIKFYGDYYNVVAQLAKTGTGLDSAVYANIITVKHMAETSSALTYNEELQDIDIETSVSAIFIKVGYGFSGEDVANRINMKVKGVKAQSS
;
A
#
# COMPACT_ATOMS: atom_id res chain seq x y z
N MET A 1 2.28 -51.57 38.70
CA MET A 1 1.36 -50.46 38.98
C MET A 1 0.87 -49.77 37.68
N TRP A 2 1.72 -49.38 36.77
CA TRP A 2 1.37 -48.68 35.53
C TRP A 2 0.47 -49.51 34.55
N GLN A 3 0.70 -50.80 34.42
CA GLN A 3 -0.12 -51.68 33.57
C GLN A 3 -1.53 -51.88 34.10
N LEU A 4 -1.74 -51.95 35.41
CA LEU A 4 -3.06 -52.06 36.06
C LEU A 4 -3.91 -50.79 35.83
N ILE A 5 -3.28 -49.60 35.90
CA ILE A 5 -3.96 -48.32 35.65
C ILE A 5 -4.41 -48.22 34.20
N LYS A 6 -3.57 -48.61 33.23
CA LYS A 6 -3.93 -48.66 31.79
C LYS A 6 -5.11 -49.60 31.52
N THR A 7 -5.08 -50.81 32.10
CA THR A 7 -6.13 -51.83 31.88
C THR A 7 -7.46 -51.41 32.47
N LEU A 8 -7.46 -50.80 33.68
CA LEU A 8 -8.66 -50.29 34.33
C LEU A 8 -9.27 -49.09 33.58
N SER A 9 -8.42 -48.16 33.08
CA SER A 9 -8.87 -47.02 32.29
C SER A 9 -9.52 -47.44 30.99
N ILE A 10 -8.91 -48.38 30.27
CA ILE A 10 -9.46 -48.90 28.99
C ILE A 10 -10.76 -49.65 29.18
N LYS A 11 -10.88 -50.48 30.26
CA LYS A 11 -12.11 -51.20 30.60
C LYS A 11 -13.25 -50.24 30.97
N ASN A 12 -12.95 -49.16 31.68
CA ASN A 12 -13.94 -48.16 32.06
C ASN A 12 -14.45 -47.35 30.85
N LEU A 13 -13.54 -46.99 29.92
CA LEU A 13 -13.87 -46.38 28.63
C LEU A 13 -14.82 -47.26 27.77
N LYS A 14 -14.56 -48.55 27.74
CA LYS A 14 -15.41 -49.52 26.99
C LYS A 14 -16.78 -49.74 27.63
N LYS A 15 -16.92 -49.66 28.96
CA LYS A 15 -18.21 -49.85 29.66
C LYS A 15 -19.14 -48.63 29.53
N LYS A 16 -18.59 -47.40 29.40
CA LYS A 16 -19.38 -46.16 29.31
C LYS A 16 -19.12 -45.45 27.96
N LYS A 17 -19.33 -46.17 26.86
CA LYS A 17 -19.02 -45.72 25.48
C LYS A 17 -19.58 -44.32 25.16
N LEU A 18 -20.86 -44.06 25.46
CA LEU A 18 -21.51 -42.79 25.17
C LEU A 18 -20.84 -41.61 25.90
N ARG A 19 -20.53 -41.77 27.18
CA ARG A 19 -19.84 -40.74 27.99
C ARG A 19 -18.43 -40.47 27.47
N SER A 20 -17.71 -41.52 27.05
CA SER A 20 -16.36 -41.37 26.49
C SER A 20 -16.37 -40.70 25.16
N VAL A 21 -17.32 -40.99 24.28
CA VAL A 21 -17.49 -40.32 22.99
C VAL A 21 -17.84 -38.83 23.18
N LEU A 22 -18.77 -38.52 24.09
CA LEU A 22 -19.14 -37.15 24.40
C LEU A 22 -17.93 -36.32 24.91
N LEU A 23 -17.11 -36.90 25.80
CA LEU A 23 -15.91 -36.27 26.31
C LEU A 23 -14.87 -36.05 25.19
N MET A 24 -14.67 -37.03 24.29
CA MET A 24 -13.77 -36.85 23.16
C MET A 24 -14.24 -35.76 22.20
N LEU A 25 -15.54 -35.71 21.91
CA LEU A 25 -16.11 -34.66 21.08
C LEU A 25 -15.98 -33.26 21.72
N SER A 26 -16.20 -33.16 23.04
CA SER A 26 -16.01 -31.90 23.76
C SER A 26 -14.57 -31.42 23.73
N ILE A 27 -13.60 -32.31 23.95
CA ILE A 27 -12.18 -31.99 23.89
C ILE A 27 -11.78 -31.61 22.46
N ALA A 28 -12.24 -32.33 21.44
CA ALA A 28 -11.99 -32.02 20.04
C ALA A 28 -12.59 -30.65 19.66
N PHE A 29 -13.80 -30.37 20.10
CA PHE A 29 -14.43 -29.05 19.88
C PHE A 29 -13.67 -27.92 20.54
N LEU A 30 -13.27 -28.07 21.81
CA LEU A 30 -12.50 -27.06 22.53
C LEU A 30 -11.13 -26.83 21.89
N SER A 31 -10.40 -27.87 21.53
CA SER A 31 -9.09 -27.75 20.89
C SER A 31 -9.20 -27.13 19.50
N SER A 32 -10.23 -27.50 18.72
CA SER A 32 -10.50 -26.89 17.42
C SER A 32 -10.84 -25.40 17.53
N SER A 33 -11.67 -25.04 18.51
CA SER A 33 -12.04 -23.63 18.77
C SER A 33 -10.83 -22.79 19.18
N LEU A 34 -9.97 -23.31 20.07
CA LEU A 34 -8.72 -22.64 20.45
C LEU A 34 -7.77 -22.48 19.25
N PHE A 35 -7.61 -23.51 18.44
CA PHE A 35 -6.77 -23.46 17.26
C PHE A 35 -7.26 -22.43 16.24
N LEU A 36 -8.57 -22.44 15.94
CA LEU A 36 -9.18 -21.44 15.06
C LEU A 36 -9.00 -20.01 15.59
N GLY A 37 -9.19 -19.82 16.90
CA GLY A 37 -8.96 -18.52 17.55
C GLY A 37 -7.52 -18.02 17.38
N LEU A 38 -6.54 -18.88 17.63
CA LEU A 38 -5.13 -18.54 17.48
C LEU A 38 -4.76 -18.23 16.02
N VAL A 39 -5.27 -19.02 15.07
CA VAL A 39 -5.05 -18.78 13.63
C VAL A 39 -5.66 -17.44 13.21
N THR A 40 -6.87 -17.15 13.66
CA THR A 40 -7.57 -15.89 13.34
C THR A 40 -6.81 -14.67 13.90
N VAL A 41 -6.40 -14.73 15.17
CA VAL A 41 -5.61 -13.66 15.80
C VAL A 41 -4.29 -13.45 15.08
N LYS A 42 -3.57 -14.53 14.75
CA LYS A 42 -2.28 -14.45 14.06
C LYS A 42 -2.44 -13.94 12.61
N SER A 43 -3.50 -14.35 11.93
CA SER A 43 -3.83 -13.84 10.59
C SER A 43 -4.16 -12.34 10.63
N LEU A 44 -4.93 -11.90 11.61
CA LEU A 44 -5.27 -10.49 11.82
C LEU A 44 -4.03 -9.66 12.16
N GLN A 45 -3.18 -10.14 13.08
CA GLN A 45 -1.92 -9.48 13.41
C GLN A 45 -1.00 -9.35 12.19
N ASN A 46 -0.86 -10.41 11.40
CA ASN A 46 -0.07 -10.37 10.16
C ASN A 46 -0.69 -9.40 9.14
N GLY A 47 -2.01 -9.35 9.04
CA GLY A 47 -2.74 -8.39 8.21
C GLY A 47 -2.46 -6.95 8.66
N LEU A 48 -2.60 -6.66 9.95
CA LEU A 48 -2.33 -5.33 10.52
C LEU A 48 -0.86 -4.93 10.39
N ASN A 49 0.08 -5.82 10.66
CA ASN A 49 1.51 -5.54 10.48
C ASN A 49 1.86 -5.26 9.03
N ASN A 50 1.26 -6.00 8.09
CA ASN A 50 1.42 -5.74 6.66
C ASN A 50 0.79 -4.40 6.27
N TYR A 51 -0.33 -4.02 6.88
CA TYR A 51 -0.98 -2.72 6.67
C TYR A 51 -0.11 -1.57 7.19
N GLN A 52 0.38 -1.67 8.42
CA GLN A 52 1.27 -0.67 9.02
C GLN A 52 2.61 -0.56 8.28
N ALA A 53 3.20 -1.68 7.86
CA ALA A 53 4.43 -1.68 7.07
C ALA A 53 4.28 -1.03 5.69
N ARG A 54 3.05 -1.03 5.13
CA ARG A 54 2.75 -0.46 3.81
C ARG A 54 2.33 0.99 3.86
N LEU A 55 1.62 1.40 4.90
CA LEU A 55 1.35 2.81 5.12
C LEU A 55 2.61 3.55 5.56
N GLY A 56 3.59 2.88 6.18
CA GLY A 56 4.96 3.35 6.50
C GLY A 56 5.06 4.77 7.06
N ALA A 57 3.99 5.53 6.86
CA ALA A 57 3.86 6.94 7.18
C ALA A 57 2.93 7.13 8.38
N ASP A 58 3.31 8.01 9.26
CA ASP A 58 2.51 8.40 10.42
C ASP A 58 1.52 9.53 10.06
N VAL A 59 1.83 10.29 9.00
CA VAL A 59 0.96 11.35 8.44
C VAL A 59 1.02 11.31 6.93
N ILE A 60 -0.14 11.52 6.30
CA ILE A 60 -0.29 11.62 4.87
C ILE A 60 -0.89 12.98 4.53
N VAL A 61 -0.32 13.65 3.53
CA VAL A 61 -0.76 14.96 3.07
C VAL A 61 -1.15 14.87 1.60
N VAL A 62 -2.34 15.35 1.29
CA VAL A 62 -2.88 15.43 -0.08
C VAL A 62 -3.37 16.85 -0.37
N PRO A 63 -3.56 17.24 -1.63
CA PRO A 63 -4.21 18.51 -1.96
C PRO A 63 -5.60 18.58 -1.33
N TYR A 64 -5.99 19.75 -0.83
CA TYR A 64 -7.30 19.94 -0.20
C TYR A 64 -8.46 19.59 -1.15
N GLU A 65 -8.30 19.89 -2.44
CA GLU A 65 -9.29 19.59 -3.48
C GLU A 65 -9.56 18.08 -3.64
N ALA A 66 -8.54 17.25 -3.41
CA ALA A 66 -8.69 15.80 -3.46
C ALA A 66 -9.69 15.29 -2.40
N THR A 67 -9.71 15.91 -1.21
CA THR A 67 -10.59 15.49 -0.11
C THR A 67 -12.06 15.89 -0.28
N SER A 68 -12.35 16.78 -1.22
CA SER A 68 -13.75 17.17 -1.53
C SER A 68 -14.49 16.12 -2.34
N LYS A 69 -13.79 15.22 -3.04
CA LYS A 69 -14.34 14.20 -3.93
C LYS A 69 -14.16 12.77 -3.42
N SER A 70 -13.18 12.53 -2.56
CA SER A 70 -12.88 11.21 -2.00
C SER A 70 -12.25 11.36 -0.62
N THR A 71 -12.36 10.33 0.22
CA THR A 71 -11.59 10.31 1.47
C THR A 71 -10.11 10.03 1.15
N ILE A 72 -9.20 10.43 2.05
CA ILE A 72 -7.78 10.14 1.91
C ILE A 72 -7.56 8.61 1.81
N ASP A 73 -8.32 7.85 2.59
CA ASP A 73 -8.28 6.37 2.56
C ASP A 73 -8.70 5.81 1.20
N ASP A 74 -9.71 6.39 0.54
CA ASP A 74 -10.13 5.96 -0.80
C ASP A 74 -9.04 6.21 -1.84
N ILE A 75 -8.38 7.36 -1.76
CA ILE A 75 -7.29 7.72 -2.68
C ILE A 75 -6.12 6.74 -2.52
N LEU A 76 -5.73 6.43 -1.29
CA LEU A 76 -4.56 5.63 -0.98
C LEU A 76 -4.79 4.12 -1.07
N LEU A 77 -5.95 3.63 -0.61
CA LEU A 77 -6.21 2.21 -0.46
C LEU A 77 -6.99 1.62 -1.62
N GLN A 78 -7.89 2.39 -2.23
CA GLN A 78 -8.69 1.92 -3.34
C GLN A 78 -8.07 2.25 -4.70
N GLY A 79 -6.98 3.03 -4.72
CA GLY A 79 -6.34 3.43 -5.97
C GLY A 79 -7.29 4.29 -6.82
N ILE A 80 -8.18 5.06 -6.18
CA ILE A 80 -9.02 6.02 -6.88
C ILE A 80 -8.11 7.14 -7.33
N SER A 81 -7.71 7.04 -8.58
CA SER A 81 -6.85 8.01 -9.23
C SER A 81 -7.58 9.34 -9.40
N GLY A 82 -7.06 10.34 -8.74
CA GLY A 82 -7.37 11.73 -9.01
C GLY A 82 -6.11 12.43 -9.48
N ASN A 83 -6.22 13.28 -10.50
CA ASN A 83 -5.11 14.11 -10.97
C ASN A 83 -5.03 15.36 -10.10
N TYR A 84 -4.60 15.19 -8.85
CA TYR A 84 -4.41 16.27 -7.88
C TYR A 84 -2.94 16.37 -7.54
N TYR A 85 -2.42 17.60 -7.49
CA TYR A 85 -0.99 17.83 -7.34
C TYR A 85 -0.70 18.92 -6.31
N ILE A 86 0.37 18.71 -5.56
CA ILE A 86 0.96 19.64 -4.60
C ILE A 86 2.21 20.20 -5.28
N ASP A 87 2.32 21.52 -5.39
CA ASP A 87 3.48 22.17 -5.94
C ASP A 87 4.68 22.15 -4.98
N LYS A 88 5.84 22.49 -5.50
CA LYS A 88 7.11 22.57 -4.74
C LYS A 88 7.03 23.52 -3.55
N ALA A 89 6.31 24.63 -3.68
CA ALA A 89 6.23 25.62 -2.61
C ALA A 89 5.47 25.08 -1.40
N HIS A 90 4.37 24.34 -1.64
CA HIS A 90 3.63 23.68 -0.59
C HIS A 90 4.40 22.49 0.01
N TYR A 91 5.09 21.69 -0.82
CA TYR A 91 5.96 20.61 -0.35
C TYR A 91 7.03 21.14 0.61
N ASN A 92 7.71 22.22 0.24
CA ASN A 92 8.74 22.84 1.09
C ASN A 92 8.18 23.35 2.41
N LYS A 93 7.00 24.01 2.39
CA LYS A 93 6.33 24.45 3.62
C LYS A 93 5.95 23.30 4.54
N VAL A 94 5.54 22.16 3.98
CA VAL A 94 5.28 20.94 4.77
C VAL A 94 6.57 20.43 5.39
N ASN A 95 7.66 20.38 4.63
CA ASN A 95 8.96 19.91 5.11
C ASN A 95 9.55 20.76 6.25
N GLU A 96 9.18 22.04 6.34
CA GLU A 96 9.60 22.96 7.41
C GLU A 96 8.84 22.77 8.73
N ILE A 97 7.84 21.91 8.77
CA ILE A 97 7.03 21.65 9.98
C ILE A 97 7.85 20.87 11.01
N ASN A 98 7.89 21.40 12.22
CA ASN A 98 8.60 20.74 13.33
C ASN A 98 7.92 19.42 13.72
N GLY A 99 8.71 18.38 13.88
CA GLY A 99 8.27 17.02 14.25
C GLY A 99 8.33 16.03 13.10
N ILE A 100 8.78 16.41 11.92
CA ILE A 100 9.01 15.54 10.78
C ILE A 100 10.41 14.93 10.86
N GLU A 101 10.52 13.60 10.80
CA GLU A 101 11.78 12.86 10.72
C GLU A 101 12.15 12.55 9.27
N LYS A 102 11.17 12.05 8.50
CA LYS A 102 11.32 11.73 7.08
C LYS A 102 10.11 12.21 6.30
N ILE A 103 10.36 12.61 5.06
CA ILE A 103 9.34 13.04 4.12
C ILE A 103 9.60 12.39 2.77
N SER A 104 8.56 11.88 2.13
CA SER A 104 8.61 11.31 0.78
C SER A 104 7.43 11.79 -0.03
N GLY A 105 7.68 12.20 -1.28
CA GLY A 105 6.65 12.58 -2.23
C GLY A 105 6.37 11.47 -3.23
N GLN A 106 5.08 11.23 -3.51
CA GLN A 106 4.67 10.31 -4.56
C GLN A 106 3.93 11.08 -5.66
N PHE A 107 4.15 10.70 -6.90
CA PHE A 107 3.48 11.27 -8.06
C PHE A 107 2.52 10.24 -8.67
N TYR A 108 1.24 10.60 -8.80
CA TYR A 108 0.20 9.71 -9.32
C TYR A 108 -0.19 10.10 -10.73
N LEU A 109 -0.29 9.09 -11.58
CA LEU A 109 -0.73 9.23 -12.96
C LEU A 109 -1.76 8.15 -13.29
N THR A 110 -2.81 8.51 -14.03
CA THR A 110 -3.85 7.55 -14.41
C THR A 110 -3.75 7.20 -15.87
N SER A 111 -3.62 5.92 -16.17
CA SER A 111 -3.74 5.43 -17.55
C SER A 111 -5.23 5.29 -17.91
N ALA A 112 -5.80 6.28 -18.62
CA ALA A 112 -7.25 6.38 -18.76
C ALA A 112 -7.82 5.86 -20.08
N LYS A 113 -7.06 5.86 -21.17
CA LYS A 113 -7.59 5.58 -22.53
C LYS A 113 -6.98 4.33 -23.15
N ALA A 114 -7.79 3.43 -23.67
CA ALA A 114 -7.36 2.22 -24.37
C ALA A 114 -6.45 2.49 -25.59
N SER A 115 -6.48 3.69 -26.15
CA SER A 115 -5.60 4.08 -27.27
C SER A 115 -4.15 4.33 -26.87
N CYS A 116 -3.88 4.71 -25.62
CA CYS A 116 -2.54 5.02 -25.13
C CYS A 116 -1.88 3.85 -24.39
N CYS A 117 -2.69 2.99 -23.81
CA CYS A 117 -2.25 2.14 -22.72
C CYS A 117 -2.81 0.72 -22.86
N SER A 118 -2.01 -0.28 -22.51
CA SER A 118 -2.44 -1.69 -22.57
C SER A 118 -3.48 -2.05 -21.51
N THR A 119 -3.49 -1.32 -20.39
CA THR A 119 -4.41 -1.56 -19.28
C THR A 119 -4.71 -0.25 -18.55
N ARG A 120 -5.90 -0.21 -17.92
CA ARG A 120 -6.31 0.93 -17.12
C ARG A 120 -5.86 0.72 -15.67
N VAL A 121 -4.90 1.52 -15.23
CA VAL A 121 -4.28 1.38 -13.91
C VAL A 121 -3.91 2.75 -13.34
N GLN A 122 -3.72 2.79 -12.04
CA GLN A 122 -2.99 3.88 -11.40
C GLN A 122 -1.49 3.60 -11.50
N ILE A 123 -0.73 4.60 -11.91
CA ILE A 123 0.73 4.56 -11.97
C ILE A 123 1.24 5.43 -10.82
N ILE A 124 2.12 4.88 -9.99
CA ILE A 124 2.66 5.52 -8.79
C ILE A 124 4.15 5.67 -8.98
N GLY A 125 4.59 6.93 -9.06
CA GLY A 125 5.99 7.31 -9.07
C GLY A 125 6.47 7.62 -7.65
N PHE A 126 7.61 7.08 -7.28
CA PHE A 126 8.26 7.35 -6.01
C PHE A 126 9.77 7.48 -6.21
N ASP A 127 10.43 8.18 -5.30
CA ASP A 127 11.87 8.29 -5.28
C ASP A 127 12.45 7.16 -4.40
N PRO A 128 13.18 6.18 -4.97
CA PRO A 128 13.71 5.05 -4.21
C PRO A 128 14.63 5.44 -3.07
N GLU A 129 15.31 6.58 -3.14
CA GLU A 129 16.26 7.03 -2.11
C GLU A 129 15.55 7.60 -0.88
N SER A 130 14.43 8.30 -1.07
CA SER A 130 13.70 8.97 0.01
C SER A 130 12.43 8.23 0.43
N ASP A 131 11.91 7.30 -0.40
CA ASP A 131 10.68 6.60 -0.09
C ASP A 131 10.89 5.53 0.98
N PHE A 132 10.06 5.61 2.01
CA PHE A 132 10.04 4.65 3.12
C PHE A 132 8.72 3.86 3.20
N SER A 133 7.84 4.02 2.23
CA SER A 133 6.52 3.38 2.18
C SER A 133 6.41 2.28 1.11
N ILE A 134 6.76 2.56 -0.13
CA ILE A 134 6.68 1.64 -1.26
C ILE A 134 7.98 0.86 -1.45
N GLN A 135 9.13 1.54 -1.35
CA GLN A 135 10.45 0.94 -1.56
C GLN A 135 10.68 -0.32 -0.70
N PRO A 136 10.41 -0.33 0.64
CA PRO A 136 10.58 -1.52 1.46
C PRO A 136 9.70 -2.70 1.02
N TRP A 137 8.51 -2.41 0.48
CA TRP A 137 7.61 -3.43 -0.03
C TRP A 137 8.12 -4.03 -1.34
N ILE A 138 8.61 -3.20 -2.25
CA ILE A 138 9.23 -3.65 -3.49
C ILE A 138 10.45 -4.53 -3.20
N GLU A 139 11.30 -4.16 -2.26
CA GLU A 139 12.50 -4.90 -1.87
C GLU A 139 12.20 -6.33 -1.39
N THR A 140 11.00 -6.60 -0.87
CA THR A 140 10.61 -7.97 -0.52
C THR A 140 10.49 -8.89 -1.74
N SER A 141 10.16 -8.34 -2.91
CA SER A 141 9.93 -9.08 -4.16
C SER A 141 11.04 -8.85 -5.19
N TYR A 142 11.69 -7.70 -5.15
CA TYR A 142 12.74 -7.30 -6.09
C TYR A 142 13.86 -6.56 -5.36
N LYS A 143 15.03 -7.22 -5.26
CA LYS A 143 16.18 -6.74 -4.47
C LYS A 143 17.15 -5.83 -5.22
N LYS A 144 16.82 -5.46 -6.46
CA LYS A 144 17.63 -4.56 -7.27
C LYS A 144 16.97 -3.19 -7.33
N GLU A 145 17.73 -2.18 -7.65
CA GLU A 145 17.20 -0.86 -7.97
C GLU A 145 16.31 -0.93 -9.21
N ILE A 146 15.23 -0.14 -9.21
CA ILE A 146 14.35 0.01 -10.36
C ILE A 146 14.98 1.03 -11.29
N SER A 147 15.46 0.55 -12.44
CA SER A 147 16.04 1.40 -13.47
C SER A 147 14.97 2.20 -14.22
N ASP A 148 15.41 3.17 -15.01
CA ASP A 148 14.51 3.88 -15.91
C ASP A 148 13.87 2.90 -16.90
N MET A 149 12.61 3.15 -17.26
CA MET A 149 11.76 2.27 -18.08
C MET A 149 11.42 0.90 -17.46
N ASP A 150 11.83 0.64 -16.23
CA ASP A 150 11.41 -0.54 -15.47
C ASP A 150 10.19 -0.22 -14.59
N ILE A 151 9.27 -1.19 -14.51
CA ILE A 151 8.06 -1.09 -13.69
C ILE A 151 7.88 -2.33 -12.82
N VAL A 152 7.31 -2.13 -11.64
CA VAL A 152 6.81 -3.18 -10.76
C VAL A 152 5.29 -3.12 -10.78
N VAL A 153 4.64 -4.26 -10.85
CA VAL A 153 3.19 -4.31 -10.98
C VAL A 153 2.52 -4.99 -9.78
N GLY A 154 1.33 -4.54 -9.44
CA GLY A 154 0.50 -5.18 -8.43
C GLY A 154 0.00 -6.56 -8.85
N SER A 155 -0.48 -7.34 -7.89
CA SER A 155 -0.84 -8.76 -8.07
C SER A 155 -1.99 -9.01 -9.07
N ASN A 156 -2.85 -8.02 -9.30
CA ASN A 156 -3.98 -8.12 -10.22
C ASN A 156 -3.62 -7.76 -11.67
N ILE A 157 -2.41 -7.23 -11.92
CA ILE A 157 -1.98 -6.85 -13.26
C ILE A 157 -1.54 -8.09 -14.03
N ASN A 158 -2.16 -8.30 -15.19
CA ASN A 158 -1.75 -9.38 -16.08
C ASN A 158 -0.44 -9.01 -16.79
N ILE A 159 0.58 -9.85 -16.65
CA ILE A 159 1.90 -9.65 -17.26
C ILE A 159 1.92 -10.38 -18.61
N PRO A 160 2.13 -9.67 -19.73
CA PRO A 160 2.30 -10.31 -21.05
C PRO A 160 3.54 -11.21 -21.08
N GLU A 161 3.58 -12.18 -22.01
CA GLU A 161 4.70 -13.12 -22.15
C GLU A 161 6.04 -12.41 -22.41
N ASN A 162 6.02 -11.31 -23.15
CA ASN A 162 7.20 -10.48 -23.42
C ASN A 162 7.63 -9.60 -22.23
N ARG A 163 6.90 -9.66 -21.10
CA ARG A 163 7.11 -8.86 -19.89
C ARG A 163 7.20 -7.36 -20.15
N ARG A 164 6.45 -6.84 -21.12
CA ARG A 164 6.39 -5.41 -21.43
C ARG A 164 4.95 -4.93 -21.45
N ILE A 165 4.71 -3.78 -20.82
CA ILE A 165 3.41 -3.11 -20.82
C ILE A 165 3.58 -1.75 -21.48
N LYS A 166 2.60 -1.37 -22.30
CA LYS A 166 2.61 -0.09 -23.00
C LYS A 166 1.85 0.94 -22.22
N PHE A 167 2.50 2.10 -21.97
CA PHE A 167 1.87 3.31 -21.44
C PHE A 167 2.29 4.52 -22.27
N TYR A 168 1.33 5.33 -22.68
CA TYR A 168 1.51 6.59 -23.42
C TYR A 168 2.41 6.50 -24.66
N GLY A 169 2.42 5.37 -25.33
CA GLY A 169 3.20 5.16 -26.55
C GLY A 169 4.46 4.34 -26.34
N ASP A 170 5.03 4.33 -25.15
CA ASP A 170 6.29 3.63 -24.83
C ASP A 170 6.05 2.29 -24.14
N TYR A 171 7.04 1.40 -24.21
CA TYR A 171 7.02 0.09 -23.58
C TYR A 171 7.94 0.07 -22.36
N TYR A 172 7.38 -0.39 -21.24
CA TYR A 172 8.04 -0.51 -19.93
C TYR A 172 8.24 -1.97 -19.58
N ASN A 173 9.41 -2.32 -19.03
CA ASN A 173 9.74 -3.69 -18.66
C ASN A 173 9.16 -4.03 -17.29
N VAL A 174 8.43 -5.13 -17.18
CA VAL A 174 7.93 -5.62 -15.89
C VAL A 174 9.03 -6.44 -15.22
N VAL A 175 9.68 -5.85 -14.21
CA VAL A 175 10.78 -6.48 -13.47
C VAL A 175 10.30 -7.35 -12.32
N ALA A 176 9.18 -6.99 -11.68
CA ALA A 176 8.59 -7.76 -10.59
C ALA A 176 7.07 -7.62 -10.52
N GLN A 177 6.44 -8.57 -9.86
CA GLN A 177 5.03 -8.51 -9.45
C GLN A 177 4.96 -8.63 -7.92
N LEU A 178 4.20 -7.74 -7.31
CA LEU A 178 4.06 -7.67 -5.86
C LEU A 178 3.07 -8.72 -5.33
N ALA A 179 3.27 -9.14 -4.11
CA ALA A 179 2.36 -10.04 -3.43
C ALA A 179 0.98 -9.39 -3.23
N LYS A 180 -0.07 -10.19 -3.27
CA LYS A 180 -1.45 -9.75 -3.10
C LYS A 180 -1.67 -9.08 -1.74
N THR A 181 -2.34 -7.94 -1.77
CA THR A 181 -2.66 -7.15 -0.58
C THR A 181 -4.14 -7.17 -0.22
N GLY A 182 -4.99 -7.37 -1.21
CA GLY A 182 -6.44 -7.24 -1.07
C GLY A 182 -6.94 -5.78 -1.12
N THR A 183 -6.08 -4.85 -1.56
CA THR A 183 -6.41 -3.41 -1.70
C THR A 183 -6.35 -2.98 -3.16
N GLY A 184 -6.72 -1.76 -3.46
CA GLY A 184 -6.59 -1.15 -4.80
C GLY A 184 -5.15 -1.10 -5.31
N LEU A 185 -4.17 -1.12 -4.41
CA LEU A 185 -2.74 -1.18 -4.73
C LEU A 185 -2.35 -2.45 -5.51
N ASP A 186 -3.14 -3.51 -5.42
CA ASP A 186 -2.96 -4.73 -6.22
C ASP A 186 -3.17 -4.48 -7.72
N SER A 187 -3.85 -3.40 -8.08
CA SER A 187 -4.13 -2.97 -9.46
C SER A 187 -3.31 -1.75 -9.88
N ALA A 188 -2.27 -1.40 -9.13
CA ALA A 188 -1.38 -0.28 -9.43
C ALA A 188 -0.07 -0.74 -10.09
N VAL A 189 0.59 0.22 -10.75
CA VAL A 189 1.93 0.08 -11.33
C VAL A 189 2.87 1.04 -10.61
N TYR A 190 4.06 0.59 -10.29
CA TYR A 190 5.06 1.33 -9.54
C TYR A 190 6.31 1.52 -10.38
N ALA A 191 6.87 2.70 -10.39
CA ALA A 191 8.13 3.01 -11.05
C ALA A 191 8.88 4.10 -10.28
N ASN A 192 10.15 4.30 -10.61
CA ASN A 192 10.85 5.46 -10.10
C ASN A 192 10.17 6.76 -10.59
N ILE A 193 10.32 7.82 -9.83
CA ILE A 193 9.63 9.09 -10.10
C ILE A 193 10.03 9.69 -11.45
N ILE A 194 11.27 9.49 -11.90
CA ILE A 194 11.76 9.96 -13.19
C ILE A 194 10.98 9.30 -14.32
N THR A 195 10.82 7.99 -14.28
CA THR A 195 10.03 7.23 -15.26
C THR A 195 8.57 7.70 -15.32
N VAL A 196 7.93 7.92 -14.15
CA VAL A 196 6.52 8.35 -14.13
C VAL A 196 6.37 9.80 -14.59
N LYS A 197 7.31 10.68 -14.29
CA LYS A 197 7.32 12.05 -14.82
C LYS A 197 7.48 12.07 -16.33
N HIS A 198 8.37 11.26 -16.89
CA HIS A 198 8.47 11.07 -18.33
C HIS A 198 7.14 10.57 -18.95
N MET A 199 6.47 9.62 -18.31
CA MET A 199 5.12 9.20 -18.72
C MET A 199 4.12 10.36 -18.68
N ALA A 200 4.18 11.21 -17.65
CA ALA A 200 3.29 12.35 -17.48
C ALA A 200 3.52 13.41 -18.55
N GLU A 201 4.76 13.75 -18.87
CA GLU A 201 5.12 14.68 -19.95
C GLU A 201 4.64 14.17 -21.31
N THR A 202 4.89 12.89 -21.62
CA THR A 202 4.43 12.26 -22.85
C THR A 202 2.90 12.27 -22.93
N SER A 203 2.23 11.98 -21.80
CA SER A 203 0.76 12.01 -21.68
C SER A 203 0.19 13.40 -21.93
N SER A 204 0.81 14.43 -21.38
CA SER A 204 0.43 15.84 -21.57
C SER A 204 0.64 16.28 -23.01
N ALA A 205 1.78 15.98 -23.59
CA ALA A 205 2.10 16.29 -25.00
C ALA A 205 1.13 15.63 -26.00
N LEU A 206 0.63 14.44 -25.67
CA LEU A 206 -0.34 13.71 -26.48
C LEU A 206 -1.82 14.04 -26.11
N THR A 207 -2.05 15.02 -25.26
CA THR A 207 -3.40 15.43 -24.78
C THR A 207 -4.24 14.30 -24.17
N TYR A 208 -3.59 13.31 -23.58
CA TYR A 208 -4.29 12.23 -22.89
C TYR A 208 -4.74 12.62 -21.47
N ASN A 209 -4.01 13.52 -20.82
CA ASN A 209 -4.31 14.09 -19.50
C ASN A 209 -4.18 15.61 -19.56
N GLU A 210 -5.27 16.30 -19.94
CA GLU A 210 -5.31 17.75 -20.08
C GLU A 210 -5.01 18.48 -18.77
N GLU A 211 -5.33 17.87 -17.63
CA GLU A 211 -5.11 18.42 -16.29
C GLU A 211 -3.62 18.58 -15.92
N LEU A 212 -2.71 17.93 -16.68
CA LEU A 212 -1.27 18.08 -16.50
C LEU A 212 -0.66 19.30 -17.20
N GLN A 213 -1.41 19.96 -18.08
CA GLN A 213 -0.89 21.07 -18.89
C GLN A 213 -0.52 22.30 -18.05
N ASP A 214 -1.22 22.50 -16.94
CA ASP A 214 -1.01 23.66 -16.05
C ASP A 214 -0.13 23.34 -14.84
N ILE A 215 0.54 22.18 -14.83
CA ILE A 215 1.30 21.69 -13.69
C ILE A 215 2.78 21.58 -14.05
N ASP A 216 3.63 22.08 -13.14
CA ASP A 216 5.06 21.79 -13.20
C ASP A 216 5.31 20.34 -12.77
N ILE A 217 5.32 19.43 -13.76
CA ILE A 217 5.46 17.98 -13.56
C ILE A 217 6.77 17.67 -12.82
N GLU A 218 7.85 18.42 -13.10
CA GLU A 218 9.16 18.14 -12.52
C GLU A 218 9.19 18.34 -11.01
N THR A 219 8.44 19.29 -10.49
CA THR A 219 8.52 19.66 -9.08
C THR A 219 7.29 19.32 -8.26
N SER A 220 6.20 18.86 -8.90
CA SER A 220 4.95 18.53 -8.22
C SER A 220 4.93 17.09 -7.70
N VAL A 221 4.12 16.85 -6.66
CA VAL A 221 3.79 15.53 -6.12
C VAL A 221 2.29 15.41 -5.89
N SER A 222 1.74 14.20 -5.88
CA SER A 222 0.30 13.97 -5.65
C SER A 222 -0.02 13.75 -4.17
N ALA A 223 0.90 13.14 -3.44
CA ALA A 223 0.78 12.92 -2.00
C ALA A 223 2.16 13.02 -1.34
N ILE A 224 2.15 13.43 -0.07
CA ILE A 224 3.35 13.50 0.76
C ILE A 224 3.17 12.55 1.94
N PHE A 225 4.12 11.67 2.13
CA PHE A 225 4.20 10.71 3.22
C PHE A 225 5.21 11.20 4.24
N ILE A 226 4.85 11.17 5.50
CA ILE A 226 5.66 11.73 6.59
C ILE A 226 5.84 10.69 7.68
N LYS A 227 7.10 10.50 8.09
CA LYS A 227 7.48 9.80 9.30
C LYS A 227 7.71 10.84 10.40
N VAL A 228 7.04 10.63 11.53
CA VAL A 228 7.11 11.57 12.66
C VAL A 228 8.28 11.22 13.57
N GLY A 229 9.02 12.25 13.99
CA GLY A 229 10.17 12.10 14.88
C GLY A 229 9.77 11.76 16.31
N TYR A 230 10.75 11.23 17.04
CA TYR A 230 10.58 10.85 18.44
C TYR A 230 10.04 12.01 19.30
N GLY A 231 9.02 11.72 20.10
CA GLY A 231 8.39 12.71 20.99
C GLY A 231 7.26 13.53 20.36
N PHE A 232 6.92 13.28 19.10
CA PHE A 232 5.77 13.88 18.43
C PHE A 232 4.71 12.82 18.10
N SER A 233 3.44 13.22 18.04
CA SER A 233 2.37 12.37 17.55
C SER A 233 2.00 12.71 16.10
N GLY A 234 1.53 11.72 15.32
CA GLY A 234 1.04 11.94 13.96
C GLY A 234 -0.09 12.96 13.92
N GLU A 235 -0.99 12.91 14.90
CA GLU A 235 -2.11 13.85 15.02
C GLU A 235 -1.64 15.29 15.23
N ASP A 236 -0.64 15.51 16.11
CA ASP A 236 -0.09 16.85 16.35
C ASP A 236 0.58 17.41 15.10
N VAL A 237 1.36 16.58 14.38
CA VAL A 237 2.03 17.01 13.14
C VAL A 237 0.99 17.29 12.06
N ALA A 238 -0.01 16.43 11.87
CA ALA A 238 -1.10 16.66 10.92
C ALA A 238 -1.86 17.96 11.21
N ASN A 239 -2.18 18.21 12.47
CA ASN A 239 -2.85 19.45 12.90
C ASN A 239 -1.99 20.69 12.62
N ARG A 240 -0.68 20.63 12.87
CA ARG A 240 0.25 21.75 12.56
C ARG A 240 0.31 22.03 11.05
N ILE A 241 0.35 20.98 10.22
CA ILE A 241 0.32 21.14 8.76
C ILE A 241 -0.99 21.81 8.35
N ASN A 242 -2.13 21.30 8.80
CA ASN A 242 -3.45 21.84 8.47
C ASN A 242 -3.62 23.32 8.89
N MET A 243 -2.98 23.74 9.99
CA MET A 243 -3.03 25.13 10.42
C MET A 243 -2.10 26.05 9.64
N LYS A 244 -0.91 25.58 9.26
CA LYS A 244 0.15 26.43 8.68
C LYS A 244 0.21 26.40 7.17
N VAL A 245 -0.18 25.29 6.53
CA VAL A 245 -0.08 25.12 5.08
C VAL A 245 -1.49 25.05 4.48
N LYS A 246 -1.93 26.16 3.91
CA LYS A 246 -3.22 26.21 3.20
C LYS A 246 -3.11 25.47 1.87
N GLY A 247 -4.21 24.92 1.36
CA GLY A 247 -4.25 24.22 0.08
C GLY A 247 -3.94 22.72 0.16
N VAL A 248 -3.53 22.23 1.35
CA VAL A 248 -3.31 20.81 1.60
C VAL A 248 -4.16 20.32 2.77
N LYS A 249 -4.36 19.01 2.85
CA LYS A 249 -5.00 18.33 3.97
C LYS A 249 -4.08 17.22 4.46
N ALA A 250 -3.73 17.28 5.75
CA ALA A 250 -2.96 16.25 6.45
C ALA A 250 -3.87 15.43 7.35
N GLN A 251 -3.64 14.12 7.37
CA GLN A 251 -4.33 13.16 8.24
C GLN A 251 -3.30 12.22 8.84
N SER A 252 -3.43 11.92 10.13
CA SER A 252 -2.65 10.85 10.77
C SER A 252 -3.19 9.48 10.35
N SER A 253 -2.28 8.56 10.13
CA SER A 253 -2.55 7.17 9.77
C SER A 253 -3.06 6.35 10.95
#